data_df5584756325c2e896786fa50aff639c
#
_entry.id   df5584756325c2e896786fa50aff639c
#
_cell.length_a   1.000
_cell.length_b   1.000
_cell.length_c   1.000
_cell.angle_alpha   90.00
_cell.angle_beta   90.00
_cell.angle_gamma   90.00
#
_symmetry.space_group_name_H-M   'P 1'
#
loop_
_entity.id
_entity.type
_entity.pdbx_description
1 polymer ?
#
loop_
_entity_poly.entity_id
_entity_poly.type
_entity_poly.pdbx_seq_one_letter_code
_entity_poly.pdbx_strand_id
1 'polypeptide(L)'
;MSQGTMLVDTYRSEGIRRVKLVFTDIDGVMRGKYISLDKFSGVAEGVSGFCDCVLGWDVNDQLYDNAEFTGWHTAFPDALYRIDLNTERRLKEEGDIPLFLAEFVSEDGRPHPICPRSRLQSVIAKADALGFQSHMAFEYEFFVFKETAQSAADKGYRNLMPLTPGNFGYSALRTFTLSDLFNELMDYCEDHDLPLESVHCETGPGVWEAAIAVDDCLKAADKAALFKTLVKAFFQKRGMIATFMAKWSMDYPGQSGHLHQSLVTKDSGAGAFYDAADPLMMSAVMKQYVAGVQRYLPELLAVVAPTINSYSRLVKGAWAPTASTWGVENRTCALRVIRGSTKSQRMEFRVGSADANPYLTAAATLGAGLLGIESALVLDEPVSGNAYDAQDALPASQQFSSNLLDATRKFATSSAAEKIFGAAFRAHFTASRDWEVREYERHVNDWQLARYFEII
;
A
#
# COMPACT_ATOMS: atom_id res chain seq x y z
N MET A 1 8.90 -1.42 -36.10
CA MET A 1 8.52 -0.23 -35.31
C MET A 1 8.59 -0.62 -33.85
N SER A 2 9.04 0.26 -33.00
CA SER A 2 9.04 0.05 -31.57
C SER A 2 7.64 0.21 -30.97
N GLN A 3 7.43 -0.30 -29.73
CA GLN A 3 6.13 -0.17 -29.05
C GLN A 3 5.71 1.29 -28.88
N GLY A 4 6.62 2.16 -28.47
CA GLY A 4 6.35 3.58 -28.29
C GLY A 4 5.97 4.28 -29.60
N THR A 5 6.64 3.95 -30.71
CA THR A 5 6.27 4.48 -32.04
C THR A 5 4.87 4.03 -32.44
N MET A 6 4.52 2.75 -32.23
CA MET A 6 3.18 2.25 -32.56
C MET A 6 2.09 2.95 -31.74
N LEU A 7 2.31 3.15 -30.44
CA LEU A 7 1.38 3.87 -29.57
C LEU A 7 1.18 5.32 -30.03
N VAL A 8 2.26 6.03 -30.37
CA VAL A 8 2.19 7.42 -30.85
C VAL A 8 1.38 7.52 -32.15
N ASP A 9 1.59 6.61 -33.09
CA ASP A 9 0.84 6.60 -34.37
C ASP A 9 -0.64 6.29 -34.14
N THR A 10 -0.94 5.34 -33.24
CA THR A 10 -2.31 5.04 -32.83
C THR A 10 -2.97 6.28 -32.22
N TYR A 11 -2.34 6.92 -31.25
CA TYR A 11 -2.89 8.12 -30.59
C TYR A 11 -3.11 9.28 -31.54
N ARG A 12 -2.21 9.49 -32.52
CA ARG A 12 -2.40 10.50 -33.55
C ARG A 12 -3.64 10.21 -34.41
N SER A 13 -3.84 8.95 -34.79
CA SER A 13 -5.01 8.53 -35.58
C SER A 13 -6.34 8.69 -34.83
N GLU A 14 -6.30 8.54 -33.48
CA GLU A 14 -7.43 8.73 -32.57
C GLU A 14 -7.65 10.21 -32.19
N GLY A 15 -6.79 11.12 -32.61
CA GLY A 15 -6.88 12.54 -32.26
C GLY A 15 -6.43 12.86 -30.83
N ILE A 16 -5.77 11.94 -30.15
CA ILE A 16 -5.19 12.15 -28.82
C ILE A 16 -4.01 13.14 -28.93
N ARG A 17 -4.01 14.15 -28.08
CA ARG A 17 -3.00 15.22 -28.11
C ARG A 17 -2.06 15.22 -26.91
N ARG A 18 -2.38 14.44 -25.89
CA ARG A 18 -1.65 14.42 -24.62
C ARG A 18 -1.77 13.06 -23.94
N VAL A 19 -0.84 12.77 -23.05
CA VAL A 19 -0.87 11.62 -22.15
C VAL A 19 -0.68 12.09 -20.72
N LYS A 20 -1.17 11.34 -19.77
CA LYS A 20 -0.97 11.56 -18.33
C LYS A 20 0.12 10.62 -17.83
N LEU A 21 1.12 11.15 -17.14
CA LEU A 21 2.16 10.38 -16.47
C LEU A 21 1.98 10.51 -14.97
N VAL A 22 2.08 9.40 -14.24
CA VAL A 22 2.01 9.37 -12.78
C VAL A 22 3.14 8.56 -12.18
N PHE A 23 3.62 9.02 -11.03
CA PHE A 23 4.66 8.43 -10.19
C PHE A 23 4.07 8.21 -8.81
N THR A 24 4.69 7.37 -8.01
CA THR A 24 4.33 7.22 -6.59
C THR A 24 5.48 7.75 -5.74
N ASP A 25 5.20 8.70 -4.87
CA ASP A 25 6.16 9.18 -3.88
C ASP A 25 6.35 8.17 -2.73
N ILE A 26 7.19 8.55 -1.73
CA ILE A 26 7.54 7.66 -0.62
C ILE A 26 6.32 7.28 0.24
N ASP A 27 5.33 8.15 0.34
CA ASP A 27 4.10 7.96 1.12
C ASP A 27 2.97 7.29 0.32
N GLY A 28 3.21 6.95 -0.95
CA GLY A 28 2.21 6.32 -1.81
C GLY A 28 1.25 7.30 -2.47
N VAL A 29 1.51 8.60 -2.37
CA VAL A 29 0.74 9.62 -3.08
C VAL A 29 1.14 9.62 -4.56
N MET A 30 0.14 9.61 -5.45
CA MET A 30 0.42 9.71 -6.88
C MET A 30 0.69 11.16 -7.26
N ARG A 31 1.87 11.38 -7.83
CA ARG A 31 2.34 12.65 -8.40
C ARG A 31 2.42 12.53 -9.90
N GLY A 32 2.16 13.59 -10.64
CA GLY A 32 2.21 13.45 -12.10
C GLY A 32 1.91 14.71 -12.86
N LYS A 33 1.91 14.58 -14.18
CA LYS A 33 1.64 15.69 -15.10
C LYS A 33 1.06 15.20 -16.41
N TYR A 34 0.39 16.10 -17.12
CA TYR A 34 0.11 15.91 -18.54
C TYR A 34 1.34 16.30 -19.35
N ILE A 35 1.63 15.52 -20.40
CA ILE A 35 2.60 15.90 -21.44
C ILE A 35 1.94 15.85 -22.80
N SER A 36 2.42 16.69 -23.75
CA SER A 36 1.97 16.63 -25.13
C SER A 36 2.35 15.30 -25.78
N LEU A 37 1.60 14.88 -26.79
CA LEU A 37 1.93 13.67 -27.55
C LEU A 37 3.31 13.76 -28.21
N ASP A 38 3.74 14.95 -28.65
CA ASP A 38 5.07 15.16 -29.22
C ASP A 38 6.17 14.95 -28.16
N LYS A 39 5.96 15.45 -26.92
CA LYS A 39 6.88 15.16 -25.81
C LYS A 39 6.91 13.67 -25.48
N PHE A 40 5.73 13.01 -25.42
CA PHE A 40 5.64 11.57 -25.21
C PHE A 40 6.41 10.79 -26.28
N SER A 41 6.25 11.13 -27.56
CA SER A 41 6.99 10.52 -28.67
C SER A 41 8.51 10.55 -28.47
N GLY A 42 9.02 11.62 -27.89
CA GLY A 42 10.48 11.76 -27.63
C GLY A 42 11.00 11.01 -26.40
N VAL A 43 10.10 10.56 -25.49
CA VAL A 43 10.52 9.94 -24.21
C VAL A 43 9.93 8.56 -23.97
N ALA A 44 9.04 8.07 -24.83
CA ALA A 44 8.30 6.82 -24.63
C ALA A 44 9.20 5.59 -24.43
N GLU A 45 10.36 5.55 -25.06
CA GLU A 45 11.31 4.42 -24.99
C GLU A 45 12.66 4.81 -24.40
N GLY A 46 12.75 6.04 -23.90
CA GLY A 46 13.95 6.57 -23.29
C GLY A 46 13.77 6.89 -21.82
N VAL A 47 14.60 7.81 -21.39
CA VAL A 47 14.50 8.42 -20.06
C VAL A 47 14.29 9.93 -20.19
N SER A 48 13.68 10.54 -19.19
CA SER A 48 13.51 11.99 -19.11
C SER A 48 13.66 12.46 -17.67
N GLY A 49 13.78 13.78 -17.46
CA GLY A 49 13.92 14.36 -16.15
C GLY A 49 12.57 14.70 -15.48
N PHE A 50 12.53 14.50 -14.17
CA PHE A 50 11.49 14.99 -13.28
C PHE A 50 12.13 15.41 -11.96
N CYS A 51 11.72 16.56 -11.41
CA CYS A 51 12.30 17.08 -10.19
C CYS A 51 12.31 16.03 -9.07
N ASP A 52 13.47 15.76 -8.50
CA ASP A 52 13.65 14.75 -7.46
C ASP A 52 13.00 15.13 -6.11
N CYS A 53 12.55 16.39 -5.97
CA CYS A 53 11.86 16.87 -4.77
C CYS A 53 10.65 15.98 -4.39
N VAL A 54 10.00 15.34 -5.37
CA VAL A 54 8.88 14.41 -5.11
C VAL A 54 9.28 13.17 -4.30
N LEU A 55 10.57 12.87 -4.20
CA LEU A 55 11.13 11.82 -3.35
C LEU A 55 11.64 12.37 -2.00
N GLY A 56 11.62 13.69 -1.81
CA GLY A 56 12.17 14.38 -0.65
C GLY A 56 11.21 15.30 0.08
N TRP A 57 9.91 15.12 -0.08
CA TRP A 57 8.88 15.87 0.64
C TRP A 57 7.85 14.96 1.32
N ASP A 58 7.07 15.51 2.21
CA ASP A 58 5.99 14.82 2.91
C ASP A 58 4.64 14.92 2.17
N VAL A 59 3.57 14.40 2.79
CA VAL A 59 2.20 14.42 2.25
C VAL A 59 1.60 15.83 2.06
N ASN A 60 2.20 16.86 2.69
CA ASN A 60 1.84 18.27 2.57
C ASN A 60 2.83 19.09 1.74
N ASP A 61 3.68 18.42 0.94
CA ASP A 61 4.69 19.05 0.08
C ASP A 61 5.77 19.84 0.86
N GLN A 62 5.98 19.50 2.14
CA GLN A 62 7.08 20.08 2.92
C GLN A 62 8.35 19.27 2.70
N LEU A 63 9.41 19.97 2.30
CA LEU A 63 10.70 19.35 2.00
C LEU A 63 11.37 18.86 3.29
N TYR A 64 11.87 17.63 3.27
CA TYR A 64 12.66 17.10 4.38
C TYR A 64 13.94 17.91 4.59
N ASP A 65 14.25 18.25 5.83
CA ASP A 65 15.49 18.94 6.21
C ASP A 65 16.61 18.00 6.66
N ASN A 66 16.33 16.71 6.75
CA ASN A 66 17.17 15.65 7.30
C ASN A 66 17.46 14.51 6.29
N ALA A 67 17.03 14.63 5.04
CA ALA A 67 17.33 13.65 4.00
C ALA A 67 18.68 13.92 3.34
N GLU A 68 19.44 12.86 3.07
CA GLU A 68 20.75 12.96 2.39
C GLU A 68 20.62 12.93 0.87
N PHE A 69 19.60 12.24 0.36
CA PHE A 69 19.44 11.95 -1.07
C PHE A 69 19.04 13.20 -1.87
N THR A 70 18.06 13.97 -1.40
CA THR A 70 17.54 15.19 -2.03
C THR A 70 17.19 16.22 -0.97
N GLY A 71 17.39 17.49 -1.27
CA GLY A 71 17.17 18.60 -0.34
C GLY A 71 17.81 19.89 -0.85
N TRP A 72 17.81 20.92 -0.03
CA TRP A 72 18.46 22.21 -0.34
C TRP A 72 19.93 22.07 -0.70
N HIS A 73 20.63 21.10 -0.13
CA HIS A 73 22.05 20.84 -0.38
C HIS A 73 22.32 20.26 -1.77
N THR A 74 21.33 19.61 -2.41
CA THR A 74 21.44 19.10 -3.79
C THR A 74 20.88 20.07 -4.82
N ALA A 75 20.18 21.14 -4.39
CA ALA A 75 19.45 22.09 -5.23
C ALA A 75 18.35 21.42 -6.09
N PHE A 76 17.85 20.25 -5.69
CA PHE A 76 16.72 19.53 -6.31
C PHE A 76 16.87 19.30 -7.81
N PRO A 77 17.89 18.58 -8.28
CA PRO A 77 18.06 18.29 -9.70
C PRO A 77 16.92 17.40 -10.23
N ASP A 78 16.82 17.29 -11.54
CA ASP A 78 15.96 16.26 -12.14
C ASP A 78 16.55 14.88 -11.89
N ALA A 79 15.74 13.98 -11.33
CA ALA A 79 15.99 12.55 -11.37
C ALA A 79 15.48 11.97 -12.71
N LEU A 80 16.17 10.97 -13.23
CA LEU A 80 15.74 10.28 -14.44
C LEU A 80 14.54 9.40 -14.18
N TYR A 81 13.56 9.42 -15.08
CA TYR A 81 12.44 8.49 -15.07
C TYR A 81 12.26 7.77 -16.40
N ARG A 82 11.66 6.60 -16.34
CA ARG A 82 11.22 5.80 -17.49
C ARG A 82 9.73 5.55 -17.40
N ILE A 83 9.05 5.58 -18.55
CA ILE A 83 7.63 5.24 -18.68
C ILE A 83 7.52 3.73 -18.85
N ASP A 84 6.66 3.08 -18.07
CA ASP A 84 6.31 1.67 -18.31
C ASP A 84 5.11 1.62 -19.28
N LEU A 85 5.40 1.35 -20.55
CA LEU A 85 4.39 1.31 -21.60
C LEU A 85 3.35 0.20 -21.44
N ASN A 86 3.65 -0.82 -20.61
CA ASN A 86 2.71 -1.90 -20.31
C ASN A 86 1.65 -1.51 -19.27
N THR A 87 1.75 -0.32 -18.71
CA THR A 87 0.81 0.20 -17.72
C THR A 87 -0.26 1.11 -18.30
N GLU A 88 -0.38 1.18 -19.65
CA GLU A 88 -1.40 1.99 -20.30
C GLU A 88 -2.79 1.74 -19.72
N ARG A 89 -3.49 2.83 -19.41
CA ARG A 89 -4.91 2.86 -19.09
C ARG A 89 -5.57 4.02 -19.79
N ARG A 90 -6.81 3.82 -20.25
CA ARG A 90 -7.57 4.85 -20.95
C ARG A 90 -8.53 5.54 -19.99
N LEU A 91 -8.36 6.84 -19.80
CA LEU A 91 -9.22 7.64 -18.92
C LEU A 91 -10.46 8.08 -19.70
N LYS A 92 -11.49 7.23 -19.74
CA LYS A 92 -12.71 7.44 -20.54
C LYS A 92 -13.39 8.78 -20.23
N GLU A 93 -13.49 9.13 -18.95
CA GLU A 93 -14.12 10.37 -18.54
C GLU A 93 -13.26 11.63 -18.72
N GLU A 94 -12.03 11.49 -19.17
CA GLU A 94 -11.13 12.59 -19.54
C GLU A 94 -10.92 12.69 -21.07
N GLY A 95 -11.83 12.12 -21.86
CA GLY A 95 -11.72 12.09 -23.32
C GLY A 95 -10.77 11.01 -23.84
N ASP A 96 -10.76 9.90 -23.16
CA ASP A 96 -9.99 8.69 -23.50
C ASP A 96 -8.46 8.90 -23.49
N ILE A 97 -7.98 9.82 -22.64
CA ILE A 97 -6.56 10.15 -22.53
C ILE A 97 -5.80 8.95 -21.96
N PRO A 98 -4.68 8.51 -22.58
CA PRO A 98 -3.81 7.49 -22.02
C PRO A 98 -3.13 7.96 -20.74
N LEU A 99 -3.13 7.10 -19.72
CA LEU A 99 -2.36 7.23 -18.49
C LEU A 99 -1.29 6.15 -18.46
N PHE A 100 -0.08 6.51 -18.07
CA PHE A 100 1.02 5.58 -17.82
C PHE A 100 1.60 5.78 -16.42
N LEU A 101 2.02 4.67 -15.82
CA LEU A 101 2.90 4.71 -14.67
C LEU A 101 4.34 4.93 -15.14
N ALA A 102 5.06 5.70 -14.36
CA ALA A 102 6.48 5.91 -14.55
C ALA A 102 7.23 5.64 -13.24
N GLU A 103 8.50 5.30 -13.37
CA GLU A 103 9.38 4.99 -12.26
C GLU A 103 10.70 5.75 -12.40
N PHE A 104 11.27 6.13 -11.28
CA PHE A 104 12.62 6.68 -11.30
C PHE A 104 13.66 5.58 -11.52
N VAL A 105 14.66 5.92 -12.30
CA VAL A 105 15.80 5.05 -12.63
C VAL A 105 17.11 5.77 -12.34
N SER A 106 18.16 5.02 -12.05
CA SER A 106 19.52 5.57 -11.95
C SER A 106 20.09 5.88 -13.33
N GLU A 107 21.17 6.66 -13.42
CA GLU A 107 21.84 7.03 -14.68
C GLU A 107 22.28 5.81 -15.50
N ASP A 108 22.61 4.70 -14.86
CA ASP A 108 22.97 3.44 -15.49
C ASP A 108 21.76 2.56 -15.85
N GLY A 109 20.52 3.08 -15.72
CA GLY A 109 19.27 2.38 -16.02
C GLY A 109 18.82 1.37 -14.97
N ARG A 110 19.56 1.19 -13.89
CA ARG A 110 19.15 0.31 -12.77
C ARG A 110 17.99 0.92 -11.98
N PRO A 111 17.24 0.09 -11.23
CA PRO A 111 16.19 0.56 -10.35
C PRO A 111 16.69 1.63 -9.38
N HIS A 112 16.00 2.77 -9.31
CA HIS A 112 16.37 3.89 -8.45
C HIS A 112 16.33 3.49 -6.97
N PRO A 113 17.33 3.84 -6.15
CA PRO A 113 17.44 3.36 -4.77
C PRO A 113 16.31 3.79 -3.84
N ILE A 114 15.62 4.89 -4.16
CA ILE A 114 14.58 5.48 -3.29
C ILE A 114 13.16 5.25 -3.86
N CYS A 115 12.99 5.10 -5.17
CA CYS A 115 11.68 4.97 -5.79
C CYS A 115 10.93 3.71 -5.31
N PRO A 116 9.72 3.83 -4.74
CA PRO A 116 8.98 2.69 -4.19
C PRO A 116 8.71 1.59 -5.22
N ARG A 117 8.26 1.94 -6.43
CA ARG A 117 8.00 0.97 -7.50
C ARG A 117 9.27 0.23 -7.91
N SER A 118 10.40 0.96 -8.05
CA SER A 118 11.71 0.36 -8.35
C SER A 118 12.22 -0.56 -7.22
N ARG A 119 11.89 -0.25 -5.95
CA ARG A 119 12.26 -1.14 -4.83
C ARG A 119 11.47 -2.44 -4.88
N LEU A 120 10.17 -2.40 -5.20
CA LEU A 120 9.38 -3.62 -5.39
C LEU A 120 9.93 -4.47 -6.53
N GLN A 121 10.26 -3.88 -7.67
CA GLN A 121 10.89 -4.62 -8.79
C GLN A 121 12.18 -5.32 -8.38
N SER A 122 12.99 -4.68 -7.52
CA SER A 122 14.21 -5.30 -7.01
C SER A 122 13.94 -6.53 -6.13
N VAL A 123 12.84 -6.51 -5.36
CA VAL A 123 12.42 -7.66 -4.54
C VAL A 123 11.81 -8.77 -5.41
N ILE A 124 11.04 -8.40 -6.43
CA ILE A 124 10.50 -9.36 -7.41
C ILE A 124 11.64 -10.08 -8.13
N ALA A 125 12.70 -9.36 -8.52
CA ALA A 125 13.87 -9.98 -9.14
C ALA A 125 14.57 -10.99 -8.21
N LYS A 126 14.55 -10.78 -6.88
CA LYS A 126 15.03 -11.78 -5.91
C LYS A 126 14.12 -13.02 -5.87
N ALA A 127 12.79 -12.84 -5.91
CA ALA A 127 11.86 -13.97 -6.00
C ALA A 127 12.12 -14.79 -7.27
N ASP A 128 12.29 -14.11 -8.41
CA ASP A 128 12.62 -14.71 -9.70
C ASP A 128 13.92 -15.53 -9.67
N ALA A 129 14.94 -15.00 -9.00
CA ALA A 129 16.24 -15.69 -8.83
C ALA A 129 16.12 -16.96 -7.94
N LEU A 130 15.15 -16.97 -7.02
CA LEU A 130 14.82 -18.15 -6.20
C LEU A 130 13.86 -19.12 -6.91
N GLY A 131 13.47 -18.85 -8.16
CA GLY A 131 12.58 -19.70 -8.94
C GLY A 131 11.08 -19.50 -8.67
N PHE A 132 10.69 -18.36 -8.11
CA PHE A 132 9.29 -18.05 -7.78
C PHE A 132 8.77 -16.82 -8.52
N GLN A 133 7.47 -16.86 -8.86
CA GLN A 133 6.66 -15.68 -9.17
C GLN A 133 5.68 -15.44 -8.02
N SER A 134 5.48 -14.18 -7.67
CA SER A 134 4.55 -13.78 -6.60
C SER A 134 3.25 -13.25 -7.18
N HIS A 135 2.12 -13.76 -6.69
CA HIS A 135 0.79 -13.25 -6.96
C HIS A 135 0.24 -12.59 -5.70
N MET A 136 -0.38 -11.42 -5.88
CA MET A 136 -0.91 -10.62 -4.78
C MET A 136 -2.29 -10.05 -5.09
N ALA A 137 -3.07 -9.80 -4.04
CA ALA A 137 -4.34 -9.08 -4.12
C ALA A 137 -4.44 -8.15 -2.91
N PHE A 138 -4.73 -6.88 -3.15
CA PHE A 138 -4.98 -5.91 -2.09
C PHE A 138 -6.46 -5.79 -1.80
N GLU A 139 -6.77 -5.60 -0.53
CA GLU A 139 -8.12 -5.38 -0.01
C GLU A 139 -8.09 -4.12 0.84
N TYR A 140 -8.88 -3.12 0.47
CA TYR A 140 -8.87 -1.81 1.13
C TYR A 140 -10.21 -1.46 1.74
N GLU A 141 -10.18 -1.08 3.01
CA GLU A 141 -11.26 -0.36 3.67
C GLU A 141 -11.09 1.16 3.46
N PHE A 142 -12.20 1.87 3.29
CA PHE A 142 -12.21 3.33 3.17
C PHE A 142 -13.55 3.91 3.61
N PHE A 143 -13.50 5.05 4.29
CA PHE A 143 -14.70 5.78 4.67
C PHE A 143 -15.11 6.78 3.59
N VAL A 144 -16.43 6.92 3.40
CA VAL A 144 -17.02 7.88 2.48
C VAL A 144 -17.91 8.86 3.24
N PHE A 145 -17.75 10.15 2.96
CA PHE A 145 -18.51 11.23 3.58
C PHE A 145 -19.24 12.04 2.51
N LYS A 146 -20.46 12.52 2.86
CA LYS A 146 -21.25 13.49 2.10
C LYS A 146 -20.68 14.89 2.32
N GLU A 147 -19.44 15.09 1.96
CA GLU A 147 -18.66 16.31 2.12
C GLU A 147 -17.83 16.54 0.85
N THR A 148 -17.64 17.81 0.51
CA THR A 148 -16.58 18.17 -0.44
C THR A 148 -15.25 18.36 0.28
N ALA A 149 -14.14 18.41 -0.46
CA ALA A 149 -12.84 18.73 0.13
C ALA A 149 -12.87 20.07 0.87
N GLN A 150 -13.57 21.08 0.31
CA GLN A 150 -13.72 22.39 0.94
C GLN A 150 -14.57 22.31 2.21
N SER A 151 -15.76 21.68 2.18
CA SER A 151 -16.61 21.62 3.39
C SER A 151 -15.95 20.82 4.53
N ALA A 152 -15.17 19.78 4.19
CA ALA A 152 -14.40 19.03 5.19
C ALA A 152 -13.31 19.91 5.83
N ALA A 153 -12.59 20.69 5.02
CA ALA A 153 -11.55 21.62 5.49
C ALA A 153 -12.17 22.74 6.37
N ASP A 154 -13.30 23.35 5.96
CA ASP A 154 -14.00 24.38 6.71
C ASP A 154 -14.47 23.89 8.09
N LYS A 155 -14.77 22.59 8.21
CA LYS A 155 -15.12 21.91 9.48
C LYS A 155 -13.89 21.47 10.29
N GLY A 156 -12.67 21.73 9.82
CA GLY A 156 -11.46 21.20 10.44
C GLY A 156 -11.45 19.67 10.52
N TYR A 157 -12.05 19.01 9.53
CA TYR A 157 -12.20 17.54 9.44
C TYR A 157 -12.96 16.90 10.61
N ARG A 158 -13.82 17.68 11.28
CA ARG A 158 -14.66 17.23 12.41
C ARG A 158 -16.13 17.29 12.04
N ASN A 159 -16.94 16.49 12.72
CA ASN A 159 -18.40 16.45 12.50
C ASN A 159 -18.78 16.24 11.03
N LEU A 160 -17.99 15.42 10.33
CA LEU A 160 -18.25 15.06 8.95
C LEU A 160 -19.50 14.18 8.87
N MET A 161 -20.28 14.35 7.80
CA MET A 161 -21.48 13.53 7.57
C MET A 161 -21.10 12.25 6.82
N PRO A 162 -21.14 11.06 7.47
CA PRO A 162 -20.86 9.80 6.77
C PRO A 162 -21.89 9.54 5.67
N LEU A 163 -21.51 8.77 4.65
CA LEU A 163 -22.41 8.35 3.57
C LEU A 163 -23.65 7.61 4.12
N THR A 164 -23.44 6.76 5.13
CA THR A 164 -24.51 6.06 5.85
C THR A 164 -24.27 6.13 7.35
N PRO A 165 -25.32 6.23 8.19
CA PRO A 165 -25.17 6.18 9.65
C PRO A 165 -25.02 4.74 10.15
N GLY A 166 -24.43 4.58 11.34
CA GLY A 166 -24.42 3.34 12.11
C GLY A 166 -23.39 2.31 11.63
N ASN A 167 -23.28 1.22 12.41
CA ASN A 167 -22.34 0.14 12.20
C ASN A 167 -23.06 -1.09 11.64
N PHE A 168 -23.13 -1.21 10.34
CA PHE A 168 -23.87 -2.28 9.65
C PHE A 168 -22.97 -2.99 8.62
N GLY A 169 -21.94 -3.67 9.09
CA GLY A 169 -21.08 -4.50 8.25
C GLY A 169 -21.89 -5.55 7.49
N TYR A 170 -21.52 -5.78 6.22
CA TYR A 170 -22.19 -6.69 5.28
C TYR A 170 -23.69 -6.44 5.07
N SER A 171 -24.17 -5.23 5.35
CA SER A 171 -25.61 -4.90 5.27
C SER A 171 -26.13 -4.94 3.83
N ALA A 172 -26.94 -5.95 3.51
CA ALA A 172 -27.64 -6.03 2.23
C ALA A 172 -28.61 -4.84 2.03
N LEU A 173 -29.25 -4.34 3.10
CA LEU A 173 -30.06 -3.14 2.99
C LEU A 173 -29.26 -1.94 2.44
N ARG A 174 -28.01 -1.75 2.91
CA ARG A 174 -27.15 -0.66 2.44
C ARG A 174 -26.73 -0.86 0.98
N THR A 175 -26.37 -2.09 0.59
CA THR A 175 -26.01 -2.36 -0.81
C THR A 175 -27.20 -2.22 -1.74
N PHE A 176 -28.43 -2.61 -1.33
CA PHE A 176 -29.64 -2.37 -2.11
C PHE A 176 -29.97 -0.88 -2.24
N THR A 177 -29.87 -0.10 -1.16
CA THR A 177 -30.22 1.33 -1.19
C THR A 177 -29.16 2.19 -1.89
N LEU A 178 -27.95 1.70 -2.03
CA LEU A 178 -26.82 2.36 -2.70
C LEU A 178 -26.38 1.61 -3.95
N SER A 179 -27.23 0.74 -4.51
CA SER A 179 -26.89 -0.15 -5.62
C SER A 179 -26.27 0.57 -6.81
N ASP A 180 -26.83 1.74 -7.18
CA ASP A 180 -26.33 2.52 -8.30
C ASP A 180 -24.87 2.95 -8.06
N LEU A 181 -24.58 3.44 -6.84
CA LEU A 181 -23.24 3.90 -6.48
C LEU A 181 -22.23 2.75 -6.41
N PHE A 182 -22.64 1.56 -5.92
CA PHE A 182 -21.81 0.36 -5.92
C PHE A 182 -21.48 -0.11 -7.35
N ASN A 183 -22.52 -0.20 -8.21
CA ASN A 183 -22.35 -0.61 -9.59
C ASN A 183 -21.47 0.40 -10.36
N GLU A 184 -21.74 1.70 -10.23
CA GLU A 184 -20.94 2.75 -10.85
C GLU A 184 -19.45 2.68 -10.41
N LEU A 185 -19.16 2.38 -9.14
CA LEU A 185 -17.79 2.23 -8.67
C LEU A 185 -17.11 0.99 -9.28
N MET A 186 -17.82 -0.15 -9.35
CA MET A 186 -17.27 -1.36 -9.95
C MET A 186 -17.00 -1.17 -11.45
N ASP A 187 -17.96 -0.59 -12.19
CA ASP A 187 -17.80 -0.27 -13.62
C ASP A 187 -16.66 0.73 -13.84
N TYR A 188 -16.56 1.75 -12.99
CA TYR A 188 -15.47 2.72 -13.02
C TYR A 188 -14.10 2.06 -12.82
N CYS A 189 -13.99 1.14 -11.87
CA CYS A 189 -12.76 0.41 -11.64
C CYS A 189 -12.43 -0.52 -12.83
N GLU A 190 -13.40 -1.25 -13.37
CA GLU A 190 -13.23 -2.10 -14.56
C GLU A 190 -12.74 -1.31 -15.76
N ASP A 191 -13.32 -0.13 -16.00
CA ASP A 191 -12.94 0.79 -17.09
C ASP A 191 -11.47 1.27 -16.98
N HIS A 192 -10.88 1.21 -15.79
CA HIS A 192 -9.50 1.59 -15.53
C HIS A 192 -8.55 0.39 -15.34
N ASP A 193 -8.94 -0.82 -15.77
CA ASP A 193 -8.18 -2.05 -15.56
C ASP A 193 -7.86 -2.30 -14.05
N LEU A 194 -8.86 -2.06 -13.20
CA LEU A 194 -8.84 -2.30 -11.77
C LEU A 194 -10.00 -3.21 -11.34
N PRO A 195 -10.15 -4.43 -11.92
CA PRO A 195 -11.30 -5.27 -11.61
C PRO A 195 -11.39 -5.57 -10.12
N LEU A 196 -12.59 -5.39 -9.56
CA LEU A 196 -12.90 -5.70 -8.17
C LEU A 196 -13.57 -7.06 -8.08
N GLU A 197 -13.04 -7.95 -7.24
CA GLU A 197 -13.68 -9.24 -6.93
C GLU A 197 -14.92 -9.05 -6.04
N SER A 198 -14.86 -8.06 -5.15
CA SER A 198 -15.96 -7.74 -4.25
C SER A 198 -15.92 -6.30 -3.75
N VAL A 199 -17.11 -5.77 -3.44
CA VAL A 199 -17.30 -4.52 -2.72
C VAL A 199 -18.46 -4.70 -1.76
N HIS A 200 -18.30 -4.30 -0.51
CA HIS A 200 -19.36 -4.35 0.50
C HIS A 200 -19.23 -3.22 1.53
N CYS A 201 -20.30 -3.02 2.32
CA CYS A 201 -20.22 -2.18 3.50
C CYS A 201 -19.48 -2.91 4.62
N GLU A 202 -18.54 -2.24 5.27
CA GLU A 202 -17.82 -2.75 6.42
C GLU A 202 -18.31 -2.10 7.74
N THR A 203 -17.73 -2.51 8.88
CA THR A 203 -18.19 -2.03 10.20
C THR A 203 -17.75 -0.60 10.44
N GLY A 204 -18.71 0.31 10.41
CA GLY A 204 -18.51 1.75 10.62
C GLY A 204 -19.47 2.58 9.76
N PRO A 205 -19.69 3.86 10.11
CA PRO A 205 -20.59 4.73 9.36
C PRO A 205 -19.95 5.13 8.02
N GLY A 206 -20.58 4.69 6.93
CA GLY A 206 -20.11 5.02 5.57
C GLY A 206 -18.82 4.35 5.14
N VAL A 207 -18.43 3.25 5.79
CA VAL A 207 -17.24 2.49 5.42
C VAL A 207 -17.56 1.42 4.39
N TRP A 208 -16.66 1.30 3.41
CA TRP A 208 -16.68 0.28 2.37
C TRP A 208 -15.38 -0.49 2.36
N GLU A 209 -15.46 -1.75 1.96
CA GLU A 209 -14.30 -2.59 1.67
C GLU A 209 -14.37 -3.06 0.21
N ALA A 210 -13.23 -2.97 -0.48
CA ALA A 210 -13.09 -3.42 -1.85
C ALA A 210 -11.88 -4.35 -1.98
N ALA A 211 -12.11 -5.56 -2.50
CA ALA A 211 -11.07 -6.51 -2.85
C ALA A 211 -10.72 -6.36 -4.34
N ILE A 212 -9.47 -6.01 -4.63
CA ILE A 212 -8.95 -5.91 -6.00
C ILE A 212 -8.57 -7.32 -6.47
N ALA A 213 -8.92 -7.67 -7.70
CA ALA A 213 -8.62 -8.98 -8.27
C ALA A 213 -7.11 -9.27 -8.25
N VAL A 214 -6.77 -10.54 -7.99
CA VAL A 214 -5.38 -11.02 -7.93
C VAL A 214 -4.64 -10.80 -9.24
N ASP A 215 -3.36 -10.41 -9.14
CA ASP A 215 -2.46 -10.27 -10.29
C ASP A 215 -1.00 -10.56 -9.89
N ASP A 216 -0.09 -10.49 -10.85
CA ASP A 216 1.34 -10.46 -10.58
C ASP A 216 1.66 -9.34 -9.59
N CYS A 217 2.62 -9.57 -8.72
CA CYS A 217 2.96 -8.67 -7.61
C CYS A 217 3.12 -7.20 -8.01
N LEU A 218 3.83 -6.89 -9.11
CA LEU A 218 4.01 -5.50 -9.55
C LEU A 218 2.69 -4.89 -10.04
N LYS A 219 1.93 -5.62 -10.86
CA LYS A 219 0.63 -5.16 -11.35
C LYS A 219 -0.38 -5.00 -10.21
N ALA A 220 -0.38 -5.91 -9.24
CA ALA A 220 -1.24 -5.79 -8.06
C ALA A 220 -0.93 -4.50 -7.27
N ALA A 221 0.35 -4.16 -7.08
CA ALA A 221 0.76 -2.92 -6.43
C ALA A 221 0.43 -1.68 -7.28
N ASP A 222 0.60 -1.75 -8.61
CA ASP A 222 0.19 -0.70 -9.56
C ASP A 222 -1.32 -0.43 -9.46
N LYS A 223 -2.14 -1.49 -9.48
CA LYS A 223 -3.60 -1.41 -9.31
C LYS A 223 -3.97 -0.82 -7.96
N ALA A 224 -3.34 -1.25 -6.88
CA ALA A 224 -3.60 -0.75 -5.54
C ALA A 224 -3.28 0.75 -5.38
N ALA A 225 -2.17 1.23 -5.95
CA ALA A 225 -1.79 2.63 -5.92
C ALA A 225 -2.79 3.50 -6.73
N LEU A 226 -3.17 3.05 -7.92
CA LEU A 226 -4.18 3.70 -8.76
C LEU A 226 -5.55 3.71 -8.08
N PHE A 227 -5.97 2.58 -7.51
CA PHE A 227 -7.26 2.43 -6.83
C PHE A 227 -7.48 3.51 -5.77
N LYS A 228 -6.51 3.71 -4.87
CA LYS A 228 -6.62 4.73 -3.83
C LYS A 228 -6.85 6.15 -4.39
N THR A 229 -6.21 6.48 -5.50
CA THR A 229 -6.34 7.80 -6.14
C THR A 229 -7.64 7.91 -6.94
N LEU A 230 -7.96 6.89 -7.75
CA LEU A 230 -9.14 6.90 -8.60
C LEU A 230 -10.44 6.85 -7.80
N VAL A 231 -10.50 6.07 -6.71
CA VAL A 231 -11.64 6.05 -5.81
C VAL A 231 -11.89 7.43 -5.18
N LYS A 232 -10.83 8.12 -4.73
CA LYS A 232 -10.98 9.51 -4.25
C LYS A 232 -11.53 10.42 -5.34
N ALA A 233 -11.02 10.32 -6.57
CA ALA A 233 -11.50 11.12 -7.70
C ALA A 233 -12.96 10.78 -8.05
N PHE A 234 -13.34 9.50 -8.05
CA PHE A 234 -14.70 9.03 -8.28
C PHE A 234 -15.71 9.69 -7.33
N PHE A 235 -15.41 9.67 -6.02
CA PHE A 235 -16.28 10.27 -5.02
C PHE A 235 -16.26 11.79 -5.06
N GLN A 236 -15.11 12.43 -5.28
CA GLN A 236 -15.03 13.90 -5.38
C GLN A 236 -15.83 14.46 -6.56
N LYS A 237 -15.81 13.79 -7.73
CA LYS A 237 -16.64 14.14 -8.89
C LYS A 237 -18.16 14.06 -8.57
N ARG A 238 -18.55 13.36 -7.50
CA ARG A 238 -19.94 13.21 -7.02
C ARG A 238 -20.26 14.05 -5.78
N GLY A 239 -19.40 15.01 -5.42
CA GLY A 239 -19.58 15.87 -4.25
C GLY A 239 -19.42 15.15 -2.91
N MET A 240 -18.69 14.04 -2.91
CA MET A 240 -18.36 13.26 -1.72
C MET A 240 -16.85 13.17 -1.54
N ILE A 241 -16.38 12.75 -0.37
CA ILE A 241 -14.97 12.51 -0.11
C ILE A 241 -14.77 11.08 0.41
N ALA A 242 -13.82 10.36 -0.20
CA ALA A 242 -13.34 9.07 0.31
C ALA A 242 -11.98 9.27 0.98
N THR A 243 -11.77 8.60 2.12
CA THR A 243 -10.48 8.63 2.84
C THR A 243 -9.97 7.22 3.13
N PHE A 244 -8.66 7.04 2.95
CA PHE A 244 -7.89 5.85 3.34
C PHE A 244 -7.05 6.12 4.60
N MET A 245 -7.37 7.16 5.36
CA MET A 245 -6.73 7.44 6.65
C MET A 245 -6.91 6.26 7.60
N ALA A 246 -5.86 5.77 8.22
CA ALA A 246 -5.90 4.54 9.01
C ALA A 246 -6.92 4.57 10.17
N LYS A 247 -7.15 5.74 10.78
CA LYS A 247 -8.09 5.93 11.90
C LYS A 247 -8.61 7.37 11.91
N TRP A 248 -9.83 7.62 11.43
CA TRP A 248 -10.40 8.96 11.42
C TRP A 248 -11.16 9.32 12.70
N SER A 249 -11.62 8.32 13.46
CA SER A 249 -12.28 8.48 14.76
C SER A 249 -11.93 7.33 15.69
N MET A 250 -11.82 7.61 16.99
CA MET A 250 -11.62 6.57 18.01
C MET A 250 -12.90 5.81 18.34
N ASP A 251 -14.07 6.30 17.93
CA ASP A 251 -15.36 5.66 18.17
C ASP A 251 -15.66 4.49 17.21
N TYR A 252 -14.89 4.37 16.12
CA TYR A 252 -15.11 3.38 15.08
C TYR A 252 -13.85 2.58 14.80
N PRO A 253 -13.94 1.38 14.16
CA PRO A 253 -12.78 0.65 13.69
C PRO A 253 -11.87 1.50 12.78
N GLY A 254 -10.60 1.12 12.71
CA GLY A 254 -9.67 1.70 11.74
C GLY A 254 -9.82 1.05 10.38
N GLN A 255 -9.06 1.53 9.40
CA GLN A 255 -9.10 1.06 8.03
C GLN A 255 -7.84 0.26 7.70
N SER A 256 -8.05 -0.95 7.19
CA SER A 256 -6.99 -1.86 6.77
C SER A 256 -6.69 -1.77 5.28
N GLY A 257 -5.45 -2.11 4.94
CA GLY A 257 -5.03 -2.51 3.62
C GLY A 257 -4.48 -3.93 3.72
N HIS A 258 -5.36 -4.93 3.71
CA HIS A 258 -4.95 -6.33 3.75
C HIS A 258 -4.26 -6.72 2.45
N LEU A 259 -3.32 -7.66 2.53
CA LEU A 259 -2.59 -8.12 1.36
C LEU A 259 -2.58 -9.65 1.33
N HIS A 260 -3.27 -10.22 0.37
CA HIS A 260 -3.22 -11.65 0.08
C HIS A 260 -2.02 -11.97 -0.79
N GLN A 261 -1.32 -13.07 -0.48
CA GLN A 261 -0.07 -13.42 -1.12
C GLN A 261 0.05 -14.91 -1.35
N SER A 262 0.55 -15.28 -2.53
CA SER A 262 0.96 -16.64 -2.86
C SER A 262 2.17 -16.63 -3.76
N LEU A 263 2.90 -17.75 -3.80
CA LEU A 263 3.98 -17.99 -4.74
C LEU A 263 3.62 -19.14 -5.68
N VAL A 264 4.05 -19.03 -6.92
CA VAL A 264 4.05 -20.15 -7.88
C VAL A 264 5.49 -20.41 -8.30
N THR A 265 5.80 -21.69 -8.63
CA THR A 265 7.10 -22.04 -9.17
C THR A 265 7.19 -21.55 -10.62
N LYS A 266 8.30 -20.92 -10.97
CA LYS A 266 8.50 -20.30 -12.29
C LYS A 266 8.49 -21.33 -13.43
N ASP A 267 9.06 -22.50 -13.19
CA ASP A 267 9.21 -23.52 -14.22
C ASP A 267 7.92 -24.24 -14.58
N SER A 268 7.03 -24.47 -13.61
CA SER A 268 5.80 -25.24 -13.80
C SER A 268 4.52 -24.45 -13.65
N GLY A 269 4.57 -23.22 -13.12
CA GLY A 269 3.38 -22.44 -12.74
C GLY A 269 2.57 -23.06 -11.61
N ALA A 270 3.10 -24.08 -10.92
CA ALA A 270 2.40 -24.74 -9.82
C ALA A 270 2.43 -23.87 -8.55
N GLY A 271 1.34 -23.91 -7.78
CA GLY A 271 1.26 -23.23 -6.49
C GLY A 271 2.32 -23.75 -5.53
N ALA A 272 3.25 -22.90 -5.11
CA ALA A 272 4.37 -23.28 -4.24
C ALA A 272 3.96 -23.38 -2.76
N PHE A 273 2.79 -22.90 -2.38
CA PHE A 273 2.33 -22.85 -0.99
C PHE A 273 1.54 -24.09 -0.56
N TYR A 274 1.10 -24.91 -1.51
CA TYR A 274 0.22 -26.06 -1.25
C TYR A 274 1.00 -27.37 -1.12
N ASP A 275 0.63 -28.18 -0.12
CA ASP A 275 1.06 -29.58 0.04
C ASP A 275 -0.13 -30.41 0.61
N ALA A 276 -0.66 -31.31 -0.19
CA ALA A 276 -1.78 -32.19 0.20
C ALA A 276 -1.44 -33.17 1.34
N ALA A 277 -0.15 -33.47 1.56
CA ALA A 277 0.29 -34.37 2.62
C ALA A 277 0.42 -33.69 3.99
N ASP A 278 0.46 -32.36 4.02
CA ASP A 278 0.55 -31.60 5.28
C ASP A 278 -0.84 -31.41 5.91
N PRO A 279 -1.02 -31.59 7.23
CA PRO A 279 -2.30 -31.41 7.91
C PRO A 279 -2.93 -30.03 7.74
N LEU A 280 -2.11 -28.99 7.53
CA LEU A 280 -2.54 -27.63 7.29
C LEU A 280 -2.50 -27.26 5.79
N MET A 281 -2.22 -28.23 4.92
CA MET A 281 -2.04 -28.06 3.47
C MET A 281 -0.89 -27.07 3.12
N MET A 282 0.03 -26.83 4.05
CA MET A 282 1.14 -25.90 3.91
C MET A 282 2.41 -26.62 3.45
N SER A 283 2.94 -26.24 2.29
CA SER A 283 4.25 -26.71 1.85
C SER A 283 5.38 -26.18 2.78
N ALA A 284 6.55 -26.79 2.69
CA ALA A 284 7.75 -26.29 3.38
C ALA A 284 8.05 -24.83 2.97
N VAL A 285 7.86 -24.48 1.70
CA VAL A 285 8.04 -23.13 1.17
C VAL A 285 7.08 -22.15 1.87
N MET A 286 5.79 -22.50 1.99
CA MET A 286 4.82 -21.65 2.69
C MET A 286 5.17 -21.46 4.16
N LYS A 287 5.55 -22.54 4.85
CA LYS A 287 5.95 -22.45 6.27
C LYS A 287 7.15 -21.52 6.47
N GLN A 288 8.17 -21.66 5.63
CA GLN A 288 9.34 -20.78 5.68
C GLN A 288 9.00 -19.32 5.33
N TYR A 289 8.13 -19.11 4.35
CA TYR A 289 7.65 -17.78 3.95
C TYR A 289 6.90 -17.09 5.11
N VAL A 290 5.93 -17.76 5.71
CA VAL A 290 5.16 -17.24 6.86
C VAL A 290 6.09 -16.97 8.04
N ALA A 291 7.04 -17.88 8.32
CA ALA A 291 8.05 -17.69 9.38
C ALA A 291 8.91 -16.44 9.13
N GLY A 292 9.30 -16.20 7.87
CA GLY A 292 10.04 -15.00 7.48
C GLY A 292 9.25 -13.72 7.74
N VAL A 293 8.00 -13.67 7.28
CA VAL A 293 7.14 -12.50 7.54
C VAL A 293 6.91 -12.32 9.03
N GLN A 294 6.58 -13.38 9.78
CA GLN A 294 6.40 -13.34 11.23
C GLN A 294 7.64 -12.78 11.94
N ARG A 295 8.82 -13.27 11.58
CA ARG A 295 10.09 -12.92 12.21
C ARG A 295 10.48 -11.46 12.01
N TYR A 296 10.31 -10.93 10.79
CA TYR A 296 10.85 -9.63 10.42
C TYR A 296 9.82 -8.49 10.48
N LEU A 297 8.52 -8.81 10.58
CA LEU A 297 7.46 -7.81 10.62
C LEU A 297 7.62 -6.75 11.72
N PRO A 298 8.02 -7.07 12.98
CA PRO A 298 8.23 -6.05 14.00
C PRO A 298 9.32 -5.01 13.67
N GLU A 299 10.30 -5.39 12.82
CA GLU A 299 11.35 -4.50 12.34
C GLU A 299 10.92 -3.70 11.10
N LEU A 300 9.91 -4.19 10.37
CA LEU A 300 9.38 -3.58 9.13
C LEU A 300 8.09 -2.81 9.38
N LEU A 301 7.62 -2.72 10.63
CA LEU A 301 6.31 -2.15 10.97
C LEU A 301 6.13 -0.72 10.44
N ALA A 302 7.17 0.13 10.51
CA ALA A 302 7.13 1.50 10.01
C ALA A 302 6.81 1.61 8.49
N VAL A 303 7.02 0.54 7.71
CA VAL A 303 6.73 0.51 6.28
C VAL A 303 5.24 0.25 6.01
N VAL A 304 4.61 -0.59 6.83
CA VAL A 304 3.21 -1.03 6.66
C VAL A 304 2.22 -0.27 7.56
N ALA A 305 2.74 0.49 8.50
CA ALA A 305 2.03 1.45 9.36
C ALA A 305 2.84 2.75 9.42
N PRO A 306 2.84 3.57 8.31
CA PRO A 306 3.89 4.57 8.09
C PRO A 306 3.60 5.95 8.67
N THR A 307 2.40 6.19 9.21
CA THR A 307 2.00 7.50 9.74
C THR A 307 1.80 7.46 11.26
N ILE A 308 1.79 8.63 11.91
CA ILE A 308 1.39 8.74 13.31
C ILE A 308 -0.01 8.12 13.51
N ASN A 309 -0.90 8.33 12.56
CA ASN A 309 -2.29 7.87 12.62
C ASN A 309 -2.43 6.35 12.47
N SER A 310 -1.51 5.68 11.77
CA SER A 310 -1.52 4.21 11.64
C SER A 310 -1.50 3.50 13.00
N TYR A 311 -0.82 4.07 14.00
CA TYR A 311 -0.73 3.50 15.35
C TYR A 311 -2.02 3.69 16.18
N SER A 312 -2.87 4.65 15.80
CA SER A 312 -4.20 4.77 16.39
C SER A 312 -5.14 3.63 15.96
N ARG A 313 -4.84 2.96 14.81
CA ARG A 313 -5.55 1.75 14.36
C ARG A 313 -5.05 0.51 15.09
N LEU A 314 -3.76 0.39 15.37
CA LEU A 314 -3.13 -0.79 15.97
C LEU A 314 -3.43 -0.87 17.47
N VAL A 315 -4.69 -1.15 17.82
CA VAL A 315 -5.20 -1.24 19.19
C VAL A 315 -5.71 -2.65 19.46
N LYS A 316 -5.27 -3.24 20.58
CA LYS A 316 -5.68 -4.59 21.02
C LYS A 316 -7.21 -4.71 21.06
N GLY A 317 -7.75 -5.72 20.40
CA GLY A 317 -9.19 -5.97 20.33
C GLY A 317 -9.99 -5.17 19.31
N ALA A 318 -9.32 -4.35 18.49
CA ALA A 318 -9.96 -3.52 17.46
C ALA A 318 -9.80 -4.08 16.02
N TRP A 319 -9.79 -5.39 15.85
CA TRP A 319 -9.60 -6.13 14.59
C TRP A 319 -8.25 -5.84 13.88
N ALA A 320 -7.36 -5.09 14.53
CA ALA A 320 -6.02 -4.82 14.07
C ALA A 320 -5.01 -5.57 14.96
N PRO A 321 -4.18 -6.46 14.39
CA PRO A 321 -3.19 -7.21 15.15
C PRO A 321 -2.13 -6.27 15.75
N THR A 322 -1.71 -6.54 17.00
CA THR A 322 -0.71 -5.75 17.72
C THR A 322 0.55 -6.54 18.07
N ALA A 323 0.64 -7.78 17.56
CA ALA A 323 1.82 -8.64 17.67
C ALA A 323 1.95 -9.50 16.41
N SER A 324 3.15 -9.99 16.14
CA SER A 324 3.50 -10.80 14.98
C SER A 324 3.07 -12.26 15.16
N THR A 325 1.76 -12.50 15.15
CA THR A 325 1.11 -13.81 15.32
C THR A 325 0.68 -14.37 13.97
N TRP A 326 0.56 -15.71 13.90
CA TRP A 326 -0.04 -16.36 12.77
C TRP A 326 -1.05 -17.45 13.18
N GLY A 327 -2.00 -17.75 12.31
CA GLY A 327 -2.96 -18.81 12.56
C GLY A 327 -3.73 -19.19 11.30
N VAL A 328 -4.31 -20.42 11.31
CA VAL A 328 -5.12 -20.92 10.21
C VAL A 328 -6.54 -20.38 10.37
N GLU A 329 -7.06 -19.72 9.32
CA GLU A 329 -8.38 -19.07 9.30
C GLU A 329 -8.65 -18.11 10.47
N ASN A 330 -7.59 -17.58 11.09
CA ASN A 330 -7.67 -16.77 12.30
C ASN A 330 -7.52 -15.28 11.98
N ARG A 331 -8.64 -14.54 11.98
CA ARG A 331 -8.70 -13.09 11.73
C ARG A 331 -8.18 -12.22 12.87
N THR A 332 -7.84 -12.79 14.02
CA THR A 332 -7.22 -12.05 15.14
C THR A 332 -5.69 -12.03 15.05
N CYS A 333 -5.10 -12.83 14.14
CA CYS A 333 -3.66 -12.89 13.89
C CYS A 333 -3.18 -11.84 12.89
N ALA A 334 -1.90 -11.52 12.94
CA ALA A 334 -1.21 -10.67 11.96
C ALA A 334 -1.13 -11.34 10.58
N LEU A 335 -0.91 -12.66 10.58
CA LEU A 335 -0.81 -13.49 9.39
C LEU A 335 -1.87 -14.59 9.46
N ARG A 336 -2.84 -14.53 8.56
CA ARG A 336 -3.87 -15.55 8.43
C ARG A 336 -3.52 -16.46 7.27
N VAL A 337 -3.30 -17.73 7.55
CA VAL A 337 -3.18 -18.76 6.53
C VAL A 337 -4.59 -19.17 6.09
N ILE A 338 -4.89 -18.99 4.83
CA ILE A 338 -6.17 -19.38 4.22
C ILE A 338 -5.94 -20.69 3.47
N ARG A 339 -6.57 -21.75 3.96
CA ARG A 339 -6.49 -23.08 3.36
C ARG A 339 -7.25 -23.13 2.04
N GLY A 340 -6.68 -23.83 1.08
CA GLY A 340 -7.31 -23.96 -0.23
C GLY A 340 -6.70 -25.08 -1.06
N SER A 341 -6.84 -24.97 -2.36
CA SER A 341 -6.23 -25.85 -3.36
C SER A 341 -4.84 -25.32 -3.76
N THR A 342 -4.19 -26.01 -4.69
CA THR A 342 -2.95 -25.55 -5.33
C THR A 342 -3.06 -24.12 -5.90
N LYS A 343 -4.26 -23.64 -6.23
CA LYS A 343 -4.51 -22.32 -6.80
C LYS A 343 -4.92 -21.27 -5.77
N SER A 344 -5.39 -21.68 -4.59
CA SER A 344 -6.04 -20.79 -3.63
C SER A 344 -5.39 -20.76 -2.25
N GLN A 345 -4.42 -21.66 -1.98
CA GLN A 345 -3.63 -21.65 -0.75
C GLN A 345 -2.81 -20.35 -0.68
N ARG A 346 -3.04 -19.53 0.36
CA ARG A 346 -2.43 -18.19 0.46
C ARG A 346 -2.28 -17.73 1.89
N MET A 347 -1.47 -16.72 2.09
CA MET A 347 -1.35 -15.97 3.34
C MET A 347 -2.01 -14.59 3.16
N GLU A 348 -2.87 -14.22 4.09
CA GLU A 348 -3.38 -12.86 4.24
C GLU A 348 -2.55 -12.13 5.29
N PHE A 349 -1.96 -11.01 4.90
CA PHE A 349 -1.26 -10.07 5.76
C PHE A 349 -2.25 -9.01 6.25
N ARG A 350 -2.50 -8.93 7.57
CA ARG A 350 -3.59 -8.14 8.16
C ARG A 350 -3.14 -6.88 8.90
N VAL A 351 -1.83 -6.65 9.01
CA VAL A 351 -1.27 -5.50 9.75
C VAL A 351 -1.29 -4.22 8.93
N GLY A 352 -1.22 -4.32 7.61
CA GLY A 352 -1.16 -3.16 6.72
C GLY A 352 -2.31 -2.17 6.97
N SER A 353 -1.96 -0.89 7.09
CA SER A 353 -2.93 0.19 7.16
C SER A 353 -3.35 0.63 5.75
N ALA A 354 -4.57 1.12 5.59
CA ALA A 354 -5.06 1.61 4.28
C ALA A 354 -4.25 2.81 3.75
N ASP A 355 -3.60 3.57 4.63
CA ASP A 355 -2.73 4.70 4.29
C ASP A 355 -1.34 4.28 3.78
N ALA A 356 -0.92 3.02 4.00
CA ALA A 356 0.41 2.55 3.59
C ALA A 356 0.62 2.59 2.06
N ASN A 357 1.89 2.76 1.66
CA ASN A 357 2.30 2.68 0.26
C ASN A 357 2.25 1.22 -0.23
N PRO A 358 1.43 0.87 -1.25
CA PRO A 358 1.25 -0.52 -1.67
C PRO A 358 2.53 -1.17 -2.21
N TYR A 359 3.38 -0.43 -2.92
CA TYR A 359 4.66 -0.97 -3.40
C TYR A 359 5.58 -1.36 -2.24
N LEU A 360 5.64 -0.51 -1.22
CA LEU A 360 6.49 -0.77 -0.06
C LEU A 360 5.93 -1.88 0.82
N THR A 361 4.59 -1.96 0.98
CA THR A 361 3.93 -3.05 1.71
C THR A 361 4.18 -4.40 1.02
N ALA A 362 4.03 -4.46 -0.30
CA ALA A 362 4.33 -5.66 -1.08
C ALA A 362 5.82 -6.04 -0.99
N ALA A 363 6.73 -5.06 -1.13
CA ALA A 363 8.16 -5.30 -1.03
C ALA A 363 8.60 -5.78 0.36
N ALA A 364 8.05 -5.19 1.44
CA ALA A 364 8.34 -5.59 2.81
C ALA A 364 7.94 -7.04 3.08
N THR A 365 6.69 -7.40 2.72
CA THR A 365 6.14 -8.72 3.03
C THR A 365 6.72 -9.80 2.13
N LEU A 366 6.86 -9.56 0.81
CA LEU A 366 7.52 -10.48 -0.10
C LEU A 366 8.97 -10.68 0.31
N GLY A 367 9.72 -9.59 0.54
CA GLY A 367 11.12 -9.66 0.92
C GLY A 367 11.35 -10.41 2.23
N ALA A 368 10.51 -10.17 3.24
CA ALA A 368 10.56 -10.90 4.52
C ALA A 368 10.28 -12.40 4.33
N GLY A 369 9.29 -12.74 3.51
CA GLY A 369 8.98 -14.13 3.16
C GLY A 369 10.13 -14.83 2.45
N LEU A 370 10.76 -14.16 1.47
CA LEU A 370 11.93 -14.70 0.75
C LEU A 370 13.13 -14.90 1.68
N LEU A 371 13.40 -13.99 2.60
CA LEU A 371 14.43 -14.17 3.64
C LEU A 371 14.15 -15.38 4.52
N GLY A 372 12.87 -15.68 4.80
CA GLY A 372 12.46 -16.88 5.51
C GLY A 372 12.79 -18.17 4.75
N ILE A 373 12.53 -18.18 3.43
CA ILE A 373 12.86 -19.30 2.55
C ILE A 373 14.38 -19.48 2.46
N GLU A 374 15.14 -18.41 2.16
CA GLU A 374 16.60 -18.44 2.05
C GLU A 374 17.29 -18.94 3.32
N SER A 375 16.72 -18.59 4.48
CA SER A 375 17.25 -18.98 5.79
C SER A 375 16.65 -20.28 6.33
N ALA A 376 15.78 -20.93 5.58
CA ALA A 376 15.04 -22.13 5.99
C ALA A 376 14.43 -21.99 7.41
N LEU A 377 13.79 -20.85 7.67
CA LEU A 377 13.24 -20.55 9.00
C LEU A 377 12.16 -21.55 9.38
N VAL A 378 12.16 -21.91 10.67
CA VAL A 378 11.14 -22.76 11.25
C VAL A 378 9.99 -21.87 11.73
N LEU A 379 8.77 -22.22 11.32
CA LEU A 379 7.55 -21.52 11.74
C LEU A 379 7.17 -21.95 13.16
N ASP A 380 6.81 -20.97 14.00
CA ASP A 380 6.26 -21.22 15.33
C ASP A 380 4.91 -21.97 15.25
N GLU A 381 4.41 -22.46 16.39
CA GLU A 381 3.08 -23.06 16.46
C GLU A 381 1.99 -22.00 16.16
N PRO A 382 0.90 -22.37 15.47
CA PRO A 382 -0.19 -21.45 15.18
C PRO A 382 -0.96 -21.06 16.43
N VAL A 383 -1.39 -19.81 16.51
CA VAL A 383 -2.30 -19.36 17.55
C VAL A 383 -3.69 -19.96 17.31
N SER A 384 -4.18 -20.69 18.30
CA SER A 384 -5.55 -21.19 18.36
C SER A 384 -6.41 -20.26 19.20
N GLY A 385 -7.60 -19.89 18.72
CA GLY A 385 -8.48 -18.96 19.42
C GLY A 385 -8.08 -17.50 19.25
N ASN A 386 -8.38 -16.68 20.24
CA ASN A 386 -8.17 -15.22 20.18
C ASN A 386 -6.69 -14.86 20.39
N ALA A 387 -6.03 -14.36 19.37
CA ALA A 387 -4.61 -13.98 19.43
C ALA A 387 -4.33 -12.82 20.39
N TYR A 388 -5.29 -11.99 20.69
CA TYR A 388 -5.12 -10.90 21.67
C TYR A 388 -4.95 -11.43 23.11
N ASP A 389 -5.54 -12.57 23.44
CA ASP A 389 -5.39 -13.17 24.77
C ASP A 389 -4.00 -13.82 24.95
N ALA A 390 -3.43 -14.34 23.86
CA ALA A 390 -2.10 -14.93 23.87
C ALA A 390 -0.97 -13.90 23.82
N GLN A 391 -1.25 -12.67 23.44
CA GLN A 391 -0.25 -11.65 23.14
C GLN A 391 0.71 -11.35 24.29
N ASP A 392 0.21 -11.23 25.52
CA ASP A 392 1.01 -10.81 26.67
C ASP A 392 2.08 -11.86 27.05
N ALA A 393 1.91 -13.12 26.61
CA ALA A 393 2.88 -14.20 26.77
C ALA A 393 3.94 -14.26 25.65
N LEU A 394 3.76 -13.52 24.56
CA LEU A 394 4.70 -13.52 23.45
C LEU A 394 5.99 -12.76 23.80
N PRO A 395 7.15 -13.18 23.27
CA PRO A 395 8.39 -12.49 23.48
C PRO A 395 8.35 -11.05 22.94
N ALA A 396 9.14 -10.15 23.52
CA ALA A 396 9.21 -8.75 23.11
C ALA A 396 9.59 -8.59 21.63
N SER A 397 10.31 -9.54 21.05
CA SER A 397 10.66 -9.56 19.62
C SER A 397 9.48 -9.77 18.69
N GLN A 398 8.34 -10.26 19.17
CA GLN A 398 7.11 -10.43 18.40
C GLN A 398 6.08 -9.31 18.68
N GLN A 399 6.31 -8.47 19.69
CA GLN A 399 5.43 -7.33 19.99
C GLN A 399 5.67 -6.17 19.00
N PHE A 400 4.60 -5.57 18.53
CA PHE A 400 4.71 -4.38 17.70
C PHE A 400 5.01 -3.13 18.52
N SER A 401 5.69 -2.18 17.91
CA SER A 401 5.83 -0.85 18.47
C SER A 401 4.47 -0.17 18.55
N SER A 402 4.23 0.60 19.61
CA SER A 402 2.97 1.31 19.84
C SER A 402 2.93 2.71 19.22
N ASN A 403 4.02 3.15 18.60
CA ASN A 403 4.14 4.47 17.96
C ASN A 403 5.14 4.43 16.80
N LEU A 404 5.05 5.45 15.95
CA LEU A 404 5.88 5.56 14.74
C LEU A 404 7.37 5.70 15.08
N LEU A 405 7.72 6.47 16.12
CA LEU A 405 9.12 6.70 16.49
C LEU A 405 9.85 5.39 16.82
N ASP A 406 9.25 4.55 17.67
CA ASP A 406 9.86 3.27 18.05
C ASP A 406 9.92 2.27 16.88
N ALA A 407 8.91 2.27 16.03
CA ALA A 407 8.93 1.45 14.80
C ALA A 407 10.04 1.94 13.84
N THR A 408 10.20 3.24 13.68
CA THR A 408 11.26 3.84 12.86
C THR A 408 12.64 3.48 13.38
N ARG A 409 12.87 3.53 14.70
CA ARG A 409 14.13 3.12 15.32
C ARG A 409 14.47 1.65 15.06
N LYS A 410 13.48 0.76 15.14
CA LYS A 410 13.68 -0.66 14.81
C LYS A 410 14.02 -0.83 13.32
N PHE A 411 13.33 -0.12 12.43
CA PHE A 411 13.59 -0.15 10.99
C PHE A 411 14.99 0.36 10.66
N ALA A 412 15.41 1.47 11.27
CA ALA A 412 16.72 2.11 11.05
C ALA A 412 17.90 1.17 11.31
N THR A 413 17.78 0.26 12.27
CA THR A 413 18.83 -0.70 12.66
C THR A 413 18.60 -2.11 12.10
N SER A 414 17.53 -2.34 11.36
CA SER A 414 17.16 -3.65 10.85
C SER A 414 18.07 -4.10 9.69
N SER A 415 18.71 -5.24 9.88
CA SER A 415 19.45 -5.90 8.81
C SER A 415 18.53 -6.51 7.75
N ALA A 416 17.31 -6.88 8.13
CA ALA A 416 16.30 -7.35 7.19
C ALA A 416 15.82 -6.21 6.29
N ALA A 417 15.56 -5.02 6.83
CA ALA A 417 15.23 -3.83 6.04
C ALA A 417 16.34 -3.50 5.02
N GLU A 418 17.60 -3.58 5.44
CA GLU A 418 18.73 -3.36 4.53
C GLU A 418 18.82 -4.42 3.43
N LYS A 419 18.62 -5.70 3.75
CA LYS A 419 18.62 -6.79 2.76
C LYS A 419 17.47 -6.68 1.75
N ILE A 420 16.30 -6.20 2.19
CA ILE A 420 15.09 -6.07 1.36
C ILE A 420 15.20 -4.84 0.47
N PHE A 421 15.45 -3.67 1.06
CA PHE A 421 15.33 -2.38 0.40
C PHE A 421 16.67 -1.76 -0.01
N GLY A 422 17.77 -2.15 0.61
CA GLY A 422 19.09 -1.54 0.48
C GLY A 422 19.34 -0.42 1.50
N ALA A 423 20.62 -0.13 1.76
CA ALA A 423 21.04 0.84 2.79
C ALA A 423 20.53 2.26 2.50
N ALA A 424 20.58 2.69 1.24
CA ALA A 424 20.14 4.04 0.83
C ALA A 424 18.63 4.24 1.09
N PHE A 425 17.80 3.25 0.72
CA PHE A 425 16.36 3.33 1.02
C PHE A 425 16.10 3.34 2.51
N ARG A 426 16.74 2.42 3.27
CA ARG A 426 16.57 2.37 4.73
C ARG A 426 16.89 3.72 5.39
N ALA A 427 18.01 4.35 5.01
CA ALA A 427 18.38 5.65 5.55
C ALA A 427 17.36 6.75 5.17
N HIS A 428 16.97 6.82 3.91
CA HIS A 428 16.02 7.83 3.43
C HIS A 428 14.62 7.66 4.04
N PHE A 429 14.12 6.43 4.09
CA PHE A 429 12.81 6.14 4.71
C PHE A 429 12.83 6.44 6.22
N THR A 430 13.91 6.11 6.92
CA THR A 430 14.10 6.50 8.32
C THR A 430 14.01 8.02 8.48
N ALA A 431 14.74 8.77 7.67
CA ALA A 431 14.71 10.24 7.72
C ALA A 431 13.31 10.81 7.49
N SER A 432 12.56 10.26 6.53
CA SER A 432 11.17 10.67 6.27
C SER A 432 10.23 10.42 7.45
N ARG A 433 10.39 9.30 8.15
CA ARG A 433 9.55 8.98 9.33
C ARG A 433 9.96 9.78 10.56
N ASP A 434 11.25 10.05 10.75
CA ASP A 434 11.74 10.98 11.79
C ASP A 434 11.22 12.41 11.55
N TRP A 435 11.13 12.84 10.28
CA TRP A 435 10.50 14.11 9.91
C TRP A 435 9.02 14.14 10.34
N GLU A 436 8.24 13.12 9.98
CA GLU A 436 6.82 13.01 10.32
C GLU A 436 6.59 13.07 11.84
N VAL A 437 7.43 12.39 12.64
CA VAL A 437 7.36 12.45 14.10
C VAL A 437 7.65 13.86 14.61
N ARG A 438 8.72 14.52 14.11
CA ARG A 438 9.06 15.88 14.52
C ARG A 438 7.99 16.90 14.16
N GLU A 439 7.39 16.79 12.98
CA GLU A 439 6.30 17.66 12.57
C GLU A 439 5.08 17.48 13.48
N TYR A 440 4.70 16.24 13.81
CA TYR A 440 3.63 16.01 14.76
C TYR A 440 3.90 16.58 16.15
N GLU A 441 5.12 16.42 16.66
CA GLU A 441 5.53 16.92 18.00
C GLU A 441 5.54 18.45 18.11
N ARG A 442 5.57 19.18 16.99
CA ARG A 442 5.43 20.64 16.96
C ARG A 442 4.01 21.15 17.17
N HIS A 443 3.02 20.27 17.17
CA HIS A 443 1.61 20.64 17.28
C HIS A 443 1.09 20.42 18.69
N VAL A 444 0.32 21.40 19.19
CA VAL A 444 -0.49 21.27 20.41
C VAL A 444 -1.86 20.80 19.99
N ASN A 445 -2.27 19.58 20.39
CA ASN A 445 -3.54 19.02 20.03
C ASN A 445 -4.64 19.34 21.04
N ASP A 446 -5.91 19.15 20.65
CA ASP A 446 -7.09 19.48 21.46
C ASP A 446 -7.10 18.77 22.83
N TRP A 447 -6.57 17.54 22.90
CA TRP A 447 -6.49 16.81 24.16
C TRP A 447 -5.54 17.48 25.15
N GLN A 448 -4.40 17.97 24.69
CA GLN A 448 -3.44 18.74 25.53
C GLN A 448 -4.07 20.05 26.00
N LEU A 449 -4.75 20.79 25.10
CA LEU A 449 -5.45 22.02 25.46
C LEU A 449 -6.54 21.75 26.51
N ALA A 450 -7.43 20.79 26.26
CA ALA A 450 -8.49 20.45 27.17
C ALA A 450 -8.00 19.98 28.55
N ARG A 451 -6.84 19.32 28.59
CA ARG A 451 -6.31 18.73 29.83
C ARG A 451 -5.49 19.70 30.66
N TYR A 452 -4.71 20.58 30.03
CA TYR A 452 -3.67 21.34 30.73
C TYR A 452 -3.91 22.84 30.79
N PHE A 453 -4.77 23.41 29.91
CA PHE A 453 -4.86 24.84 29.69
C PHE A 453 -5.19 25.66 30.95
N GLU A 454 -6.09 25.16 31.81
CA GLU A 454 -6.52 25.88 33.01
C GLU A 454 -5.80 25.41 34.27
N ILE A 455 -5.48 24.10 34.34
CA ILE A 455 -5.15 23.48 35.62
C ILE A 455 -3.65 23.44 35.95
N ILE A 456 -2.79 23.67 34.95
CA ILE A 456 -1.32 23.66 35.13
C ILE A 456 -0.71 25.03 34.87
#